data_690d43ad05b5a9734c565849038052b3
#
_entry.id   690d43ad05b5a9734c565849038052b3
#
_cell.length_a   1.000
_cell.length_b   1.000
_cell.length_c   1.000
_cell.angle_alpha   90.00
_cell.angle_beta   90.00
_cell.angle_gamma   90.00
#
_symmetry.space_group_name_H-M   'P 1'
#
loop_
_entity.id
_entity.type
_entity.pdbx_description
1 polymer ?
#
loop_
_entity_poly.entity_id
_entity_poly.type
_entity_poly.pdbx_seq_one_letter_code
_entity_poly.pdbx_strand_id
1 'polypeptide(L)'
;MTVTITPSGNGLGADISGVDLAVATPEDIDAIHKAWIDHQVLRFRGQKLNDDALADFSANFGELEGAPIGFKGMKYKTDRPEVTVISNIKIDGEAIGGLGDGEASWHSDMTYIDMPPDASALYSLEIPDSGGDTWFMDMYQAYEALSPCLLYTSPSPRDL
;
A
#
# COMPACT_ATOMS: atom_id res chain seq x y z
N MET A 1 7.07 -20.01 13.18
CA MET A 1 5.86 -19.37 13.80
C MET A 1 4.73 -19.60 12.84
N THR A 2 3.47 -19.52 13.24
CA THR A 2 2.37 -19.74 12.31
C THR A 2 1.69 -18.40 12.02
N VAL A 3 1.58 -18.04 10.75
CA VAL A 3 0.84 -16.84 10.31
C VAL A 3 -0.61 -16.97 10.75
N THR A 4 -1.10 -15.96 11.45
CA THR A 4 -2.49 -15.88 11.90
C THR A 4 -3.18 -14.71 11.20
N ILE A 5 -4.32 -14.99 10.56
CA ILE A 5 -5.11 -14.05 9.80
C ILE A 5 -6.39 -13.74 10.58
N THR A 6 -6.62 -12.47 10.88
CA THR A 6 -7.82 -12.00 11.59
C THR A 6 -8.54 -10.98 10.71
N PRO A 7 -9.65 -11.36 10.04
CA PRO A 7 -10.41 -10.44 9.20
C PRO A 7 -10.95 -9.24 9.99
N SER A 8 -10.99 -8.07 9.36
CA SER A 8 -11.49 -6.82 9.98
C SER A 8 -13.01 -6.77 10.20
N GLY A 9 -13.76 -7.77 9.71
CA GLY A 9 -15.20 -7.91 9.94
C GLY A 9 -16.11 -7.22 8.93
N ASN A 10 -15.58 -6.37 8.05
CA ASN A 10 -16.35 -5.59 7.07
C ASN A 10 -16.13 -6.05 5.61
N GLY A 11 -15.61 -7.27 5.40
CA GLY A 11 -15.27 -7.79 4.07
C GLY A 11 -13.93 -7.31 3.53
N LEU A 12 -13.50 -6.10 3.86
CA LEU A 12 -12.22 -5.52 3.46
C LEU A 12 -11.24 -5.51 4.64
N GLY A 13 -10.03 -6.03 4.39
CA GLY A 13 -8.90 -5.97 5.32
C GLY A 13 -8.80 -7.12 6.31
N ALA A 14 -7.55 -7.44 6.68
CA ALA A 14 -7.22 -8.37 7.76
C ALA A 14 -5.96 -7.95 8.52
N ASP A 15 -5.93 -8.23 9.83
CA ASP A 15 -4.71 -8.17 10.63
C ASP A 15 -3.92 -9.48 10.49
N ILE A 16 -2.64 -9.35 10.22
CA ILE A 16 -1.69 -10.48 10.13
C ILE A 16 -0.76 -10.44 11.33
N SER A 17 -0.63 -11.57 12.00
CA SER A 17 0.24 -11.75 13.17
C SER A 17 0.98 -13.08 13.14
N GLY A 18 1.95 -13.27 14.06
CA GLY A 18 2.72 -14.50 14.14
C GLY A 18 3.86 -14.60 13.10
N VAL A 19 4.22 -13.51 12.43
CA VAL A 19 5.31 -13.45 11.46
C VAL A 19 6.18 -12.22 11.70
N ASP A 20 7.46 -12.36 11.46
CA ASP A 20 8.43 -11.26 11.31
C ASP A 20 8.75 -11.12 9.81
N LEU A 21 8.34 -9.99 9.22
CA LEU A 21 8.47 -9.77 7.78
C LEU A 21 9.92 -9.67 7.30
N ALA A 22 10.86 -9.32 8.19
CA ALA A 22 12.28 -9.24 7.84
C ALA A 22 12.91 -10.63 7.59
N VAL A 23 12.26 -11.70 8.04
CA VAL A 23 12.77 -13.10 7.96
C VAL A 23 11.65 -14.08 7.61
N ALA A 24 10.61 -13.61 6.93
CA ALA A 24 9.47 -14.45 6.53
C ALA A 24 9.93 -15.60 5.64
N THR A 25 9.43 -16.81 5.93
CA THR A 25 9.70 -18.00 5.13
C THR A 25 8.84 -18.01 3.85
N PRO A 26 9.20 -18.81 2.83
CA PRO A 26 8.34 -18.98 1.66
C PRO A 26 6.90 -19.39 2.01
N GLU A 27 6.73 -20.25 3.00
CA GLU A 27 5.41 -20.68 3.48
C GLU A 27 4.63 -19.54 4.13
N ASP A 28 5.32 -18.63 4.85
CA ASP A 28 4.70 -17.43 5.41
C ASP A 28 4.25 -16.49 4.28
N ILE A 29 5.09 -16.29 3.25
CA ILE A 29 4.78 -15.47 2.06
C ILE A 29 3.57 -16.04 1.32
N ASP A 30 3.51 -17.35 1.09
CA ASP A 30 2.36 -17.99 0.43
C ASP A 30 1.06 -17.76 1.22
N ALA A 31 1.11 -17.89 2.55
CA ALA A 31 -0.05 -17.63 3.40
C ALA A 31 -0.47 -16.15 3.37
N ILE A 32 0.49 -15.22 3.38
CA ILE A 32 0.23 -13.79 3.29
C ILE A 32 -0.34 -13.43 1.92
N HIS A 33 0.21 -13.97 0.83
CA HIS A 33 -0.28 -13.74 -0.52
C HIS A 33 -1.73 -14.18 -0.67
N LYS A 34 -2.06 -15.38 -0.16
CA LYS A 34 -3.45 -15.86 -0.14
C LYS A 34 -4.36 -14.92 0.66
N ALA A 35 -3.93 -14.50 1.85
CA ALA A 35 -4.69 -13.58 2.67
C ALA A 35 -4.90 -12.22 1.96
N TRP A 36 -3.90 -11.74 1.22
CA TRP A 36 -4.02 -10.50 0.44
C TRP A 36 -5.07 -10.61 -0.66
N ILE A 37 -5.09 -11.70 -1.41
CA ILE A 37 -6.13 -11.95 -2.43
C ILE A 37 -7.52 -12.02 -1.78
N ASP A 38 -7.64 -12.68 -0.62
CA ASP A 38 -8.93 -12.87 0.05
C ASP A 38 -9.46 -11.57 0.72
N HIS A 39 -8.55 -10.67 1.18
CA HIS A 39 -8.90 -9.51 2.00
C HIS A 39 -8.47 -8.16 1.42
N GLN A 40 -7.70 -8.10 0.34
CA GLN A 40 -7.26 -6.92 -0.42
C GLN A 40 -6.34 -5.96 0.36
N VAL A 41 -6.55 -5.76 1.65
CA VAL A 41 -5.72 -4.91 2.52
C VAL A 41 -5.24 -5.73 3.72
N LEU A 42 -3.94 -5.78 3.93
CA LEU A 42 -3.34 -6.46 5.07
C LEU A 42 -2.63 -5.47 5.99
N ARG A 43 -2.79 -5.66 7.29
CA ARG A 43 -2.11 -4.87 8.30
C ARG A 43 -1.23 -5.74 9.19
N PHE A 44 0.04 -5.36 9.28
CA PHE A 44 1.06 -6.05 10.08
C PHE A 44 1.50 -5.13 11.21
N ARG A 45 1.12 -5.45 12.44
CA ARG A 45 1.48 -4.64 13.60
C ARG A 45 2.80 -5.06 14.18
N GLY A 46 3.53 -4.08 14.79
CA GLY A 46 4.73 -4.33 15.56
C GLY A 46 5.96 -4.78 14.76
N GLN A 47 5.95 -4.60 13.44
CA GLN A 47 7.09 -4.91 12.59
C GLN A 47 8.22 -3.90 12.80
N LYS A 48 9.47 -4.36 12.61
CA LYS A 48 10.68 -3.52 12.64
C LYS A 48 11.47 -3.75 11.37
N LEU A 49 11.21 -2.92 10.36
CA LEU A 49 11.84 -3.02 9.06
C LEU A 49 12.78 -1.83 8.84
N ASN A 50 13.90 -2.09 8.18
CA ASN A 50 14.67 -1.07 7.48
C ASN A 50 14.24 -1.06 6.01
N ASP A 51 14.80 -0.17 5.21
CA ASP A 51 14.45 0.01 3.79
C ASP A 51 14.70 -1.28 2.98
N ASP A 52 15.80 -1.99 3.27
CA ASP A 52 16.11 -3.26 2.61
C ASP A 52 15.07 -4.33 2.92
N ALA A 53 14.75 -4.52 4.20
CA ALA A 53 13.76 -5.52 4.62
C ALA A 53 12.36 -5.21 4.07
N LEU A 54 11.98 -3.92 4.01
CA LEU A 54 10.71 -3.50 3.40
C LEU A 54 10.68 -3.83 1.91
N ALA A 55 11.74 -3.48 1.17
CA ALA A 55 11.83 -3.75 -0.26
C ALA A 55 11.89 -5.27 -0.54
N ASP A 56 12.72 -6.02 0.20
CA ASP A 56 12.87 -7.47 0.02
C ASP A 56 11.56 -8.22 0.33
N PHE A 57 10.82 -7.81 1.36
CA PHE A 57 9.49 -8.34 1.62
C PHE A 57 8.52 -8.02 0.47
N SER A 58 8.49 -6.77 0.01
CA SER A 58 7.59 -6.32 -1.06
C SER A 58 7.87 -7.03 -2.39
N ALA A 59 9.13 -7.35 -2.69
CA ALA A 59 9.54 -8.06 -3.89
C ALA A 59 8.93 -9.48 -4.04
N ASN A 60 8.40 -10.06 -2.96
CA ASN A 60 7.69 -11.34 -3.05
C ASN A 60 6.31 -11.22 -3.73
N PHE A 61 5.80 -10.01 -3.92
CA PHE A 61 4.45 -9.77 -4.48
C PHE A 61 4.48 -9.23 -5.91
N GLY A 62 5.65 -8.93 -6.45
CA GLY A 62 5.82 -8.43 -7.82
C GLY A 62 7.14 -7.70 -8.02
N GLU A 63 7.37 -7.22 -9.24
CA GLU A 63 8.51 -6.37 -9.56
C GLU A 63 8.34 -5.01 -8.86
N LEU A 64 9.41 -4.54 -8.21
CA LEU A 64 9.36 -3.27 -7.49
C LEU A 64 9.48 -2.09 -8.46
N GLU A 65 8.54 -1.16 -8.35
CA GLU A 65 8.59 0.09 -9.10
C GLU A 65 9.43 1.14 -8.38
N GLY A 66 10.13 1.94 -9.14
CA GLY A 66 10.85 3.09 -8.61
C GLY A 66 9.91 4.21 -8.18
N ALA A 67 10.42 5.13 -7.37
CA ALA A 67 9.67 6.28 -6.87
C ALA A 67 8.93 7.04 -7.98
N PRO A 68 7.66 7.41 -7.78
CA PRO A 68 6.89 8.23 -8.70
C PRO A 68 7.62 9.54 -9.09
N ILE A 69 7.32 10.08 -10.26
CA ILE A 69 8.00 11.28 -10.81
C ILE A 69 8.00 12.47 -9.83
N GLY A 70 6.91 12.64 -9.07
CA GLY A 70 6.75 13.72 -8.09
C GLY A 70 7.70 13.65 -6.89
N PHE A 71 8.37 12.52 -6.68
CA PHE A 71 9.32 12.29 -5.59
C PHE A 71 10.78 12.48 -6.01
N LYS A 72 11.04 12.77 -7.28
CA LYS A 72 12.41 13.04 -7.77
C LYS A 72 12.94 14.35 -7.21
N GLY A 73 14.11 14.29 -6.58
CA GLY A 73 14.79 15.48 -6.05
C GLY A 73 14.50 15.82 -4.59
N MET A 74 13.75 14.97 -3.88
CA MET A 74 13.55 15.13 -2.43
C MET A 74 14.85 15.00 -1.64
N LYS A 75 14.91 15.71 -0.52
CA LYS A 75 16.12 15.84 0.30
C LYS A 75 16.46 14.54 1.02
N TYR A 76 15.45 13.80 1.45
CA TYR A 76 15.64 12.49 2.06
C TYR A 76 15.62 11.42 0.97
N LYS A 77 16.77 10.77 0.80
CA LYS A 77 16.92 9.65 -0.12
C LYS A 77 17.21 8.40 0.69
N THR A 78 16.52 7.34 0.36
CA THR A 78 16.88 6.00 0.81
C THR A 78 17.96 5.45 -0.14
N ASP A 79 18.69 4.43 0.30
CA ASP A 79 19.63 3.71 -0.57
C ASP A 79 18.88 2.78 -1.57
N ARG A 80 17.58 2.61 -1.35
CA ARG A 80 16.67 1.81 -2.18
C ARG A 80 15.76 2.74 -2.99
N PRO A 81 15.92 2.82 -4.33
CA PRO A 81 15.13 3.73 -5.17
C PRO A 81 13.63 3.40 -5.20
N GLU A 82 13.25 2.20 -4.80
CA GLU A 82 11.87 1.71 -4.68
C GLU A 82 11.18 2.21 -3.40
N VAL A 83 11.95 2.62 -2.40
CA VAL A 83 11.44 3.11 -1.11
C VAL A 83 11.40 4.63 -1.11
N THR A 84 10.23 5.18 -0.80
CA THR A 84 9.98 6.63 -0.82
C THR A 84 9.48 7.09 0.54
N VAL A 85 10.00 8.20 1.04
CA VAL A 85 9.55 8.80 2.29
C VAL A 85 8.35 9.70 2.04
N ILE A 86 7.21 9.39 2.67
CA ILE A 86 6.02 10.24 2.74
C ILE A 86 6.07 10.95 4.10
N SER A 87 6.09 12.29 4.10
CA SER A 87 6.23 13.06 5.35
C SER A 87 5.77 14.50 5.17
N ASN A 88 5.15 15.06 6.22
CA ASN A 88 4.87 16.48 6.36
C ASN A 88 5.94 17.24 7.16
N ILE A 89 7.01 16.57 7.59
CA ILE A 89 8.11 17.17 8.35
C ILE A 89 8.90 18.11 7.45
N LYS A 90 9.26 19.27 8.03
CA LYS A 90 10.13 20.26 7.39
C LYS A 90 11.38 20.46 8.23
N ILE A 91 12.55 20.45 7.60
CA ILE A 91 13.84 20.78 8.22
C ILE A 91 14.35 22.05 7.54
N ASP A 92 14.63 23.10 8.35
CA ASP A 92 15.02 24.43 7.85
C ASP A 92 14.01 25.03 6.83
N GLY A 93 12.72 24.73 7.01
CA GLY A 93 11.64 25.18 6.15
C GLY A 93 11.44 24.37 4.88
N GLU A 94 12.28 23.37 4.60
CA GLU A 94 12.18 22.48 3.44
C GLU A 94 11.56 21.14 3.83
N ALA A 95 10.59 20.65 3.02
CA ALA A 95 9.99 19.33 3.19
C ALA A 95 11.05 18.24 2.99
N ILE A 96 11.06 17.23 3.88
CA ILE A 96 11.98 16.09 3.78
C ILE A 96 11.40 14.93 2.97
N GLY A 97 10.08 14.84 2.85
CA GLY A 97 9.36 13.76 2.13
C GLY A 97 8.33 14.31 1.16
N GLY A 98 7.64 13.39 0.50
CA GLY A 98 6.58 13.67 -0.44
C GLY A 98 5.22 13.87 0.22
N LEU A 99 4.25 14.38 -0.57
CA LEU A 99 2.83 14.61 -0.26
C LEU A 99 2.57 15.67 0.82
N GLY A 100 3.49 15.90 1.76
CA GLY A 100 3.35 16.97 2.77
C GLY A 100 2.11 16.78 3.64
N ASP A 101 1.41 17.91 3.89
CA ASP A 101 0.18 18.02 4.68
C ASP A 101 -1.06 18.27 3.80
N GLY A 102 -0.98 17.95 2.51
CA GLY A 102 -2.09 18.05 1.57
C GLY A 102 -3.19 17.04 1.88
N GLU A 103 -4.43 17.47 1.76
CA GLU A 103 -5.59 16.56 1.89
C GLU A 103 -5.60 15.57 0.73
N ALA A 104 -5.70 14.26 1.05
CA ALA A 104 -5.76 13.21 0.06
C ALA A 104 -7.19 13.05 -0.47
N SER A 105 -7.33 12.94 -1.79
CA SER A 105 -8.57 12.51 -2.44
C SER A 105 -8.54 10.99 -2.68
N TRP A 106 -9.73 10.37 -2.84
CA TRP A 106 -9.81 8.98 -3.27
C TRP A 106 -9.12 8.77 -4.62
N HIS A 107 -8.21 7.83 -4.67
CA HIS A 107 -7.44 7.48 -5.86
C HIS A 107 -6.99 6.02 -5.80
N SER A 108 -6.49 5.52 -6.92
CA SER A 108 -5.67 4.32 -6.99
C SER A 108 -4.26 4.73 -7.41
N ASP A 109 -3.24 4.14 -6.79
CA ASP A 109 -1.86 4.50 -7.04
C ASP A 109 -1.46 4.21 -8.48
N MET A 110 -0.67 5.11 -9.06
CA MET A 110 0.03 4.96 -10.34
C MET A 110 -0.82 4.51 -11.55
N THR A 111 -2.14 4.72 -11.53
CA THR A 111 -3.05 4.36 -12.64
C THR A 111 -2.79 5.14 -13.94
N TYR A 112 -1.87 6.08 -13.93
CA TYR A 112 -1.46 6.89 -15.08
C TYR A 112 -0.29 6.28 -15.88
N ILE A 113 0.20 5.10 -15.50
CA ILE A 113 1.21 4.35 -16.26
C ILE A 113 0.59 3.11 -16.90
N ASP A 114 1.23 2.59 -17.96
CA ASP A 114 0.71 1.47 -18.76
C ASP A 114 0.55 0.18 -17.97
N MET A 115 1.44 -0.05 -17.00
CA MET A 115 1.39 -1.19 -16.07
C MET A 115 1.45 -0.66 -14.64
N PRO A 116 0.30 -0.35 -14.03
CA PRO A 116 0.28 0.05 -12.62
C PRO A 116 0.69 -1.12 -11.70
N PRO A 117 1.30 -0.82 -10.54
CA PRO A 117 1.66 -1.86 -9.59
C PRO A 117 0.43 -2.58 -9.04
N ASP A 118 0.57 -3.88 -8.76
CA ASP A 118 -0.50 -4.71 -8.21
C ASP A 118 -0.82 -4.33 -6.75
N ALA A 119 0.16 -3.79 -6.02
CA ALA A 119 0.03 -3.38 -4.62
C ALA A 119 0.96 -2.24 -4.24
N SER A 120 0.63 -1.57 -3.13
CA SER A 120 1.49 -0.61 -2.45
C SER A 120 1.73 -1.09 -1.01
N ALA A 121 2.97 -0.99 -0.53
CA ALA A 121 3.33 -1.27 0.85
C ALA A 121 3.68 0.03 1.58
N LEU A 122 3.04 0.28 2.72
CA LEU A 122 3.30 1.44 3.58
C LEU A 122 3.88 0.97 4.92
N TYR A 123 5.03 1.51 5.30
CA TYR A 123 5.63 1.27 6.60
C TYR A 123 5.62 2.54 7.44
N SER A 124 4.90 2.53 8.56
CA SER A 124 4.76 3.69 9.45
C SER A 124 6.01 3.86 10.30
N LEU A 125 6.71 4.99 10.17
CA LEU A 125 7.83 5.39 11.04
C LEU A 125 7.33 6.18 12.26
N GLU A 126 6.41 7.12 12.05
CA GLU A 126 5.77 7.90 13.09
C GLU A 126 4.25 7.87 12.89
N ILE A 127 3.53 7.65 13.97
CA ILE A 127 2.05 7.62 13.97
C ILE A 127 1.58 8.71 14.93
N PRO A 128 0.73 9.66 14.51
CA PRO A 128 0.19 10.67 15.39
C PRO A 128 -0.74 10.06 16.46
N ASP A 129 -0.86 10.73 17.60
CA ASP A 129 -1.76 10.32 18.69
C ASP A 129 -3.25 10.34 18.27
N SER A 130 -3.58 11.14 17.26
CA SER A 130 -4.94 11.23 16.70
C SER A 130 -4.92 11.72 15.25
N GLY A 131 -5.85 11.22 14.44
CA GLY A 131 -5.98 11.54 13.02
C GLY A 131 -4.90 10.86 12.15
N GLY A 132 -4.81 11.29 10.89
CA GLY A 132 -3.86 10.72 9.93
C GLY A 132 -4.21 9.30 9.46
N ASP A 133 -5.48 8.90 9.59
CA ASP A 133 -5.93 7.57 9.17
C ASP A 133 -5.84 7.40 7.65
N THR A 134 -5.40 6.22 7.22
CA THR A 134 -5.49 5.81 5.82
C THR A 134 -6.79 5.03 5.62
N TRP A 135 -7.59 5.49 4.66
CA TRP A 135 -8.88 4.90 4.34
C TRP A 135 -8.79 4.08 3.07
N PHE A 136 -9.43 2.91 3.07
CA PHE A 136 -9.49 2.03 1.92
C PHE A 136 -10.95 1.78 1.52
N MET A 137 -11.18 1.59 0.21
CA MET A 137 -12.50 1.28 -0.35
C MET A 137 -12.40 -0.03 -1.14
N ASP A 138 -13.35 -0.92 -0.90
CA ASP A 138 -13.51 -2.15 -1.68
C ASP A 138 -14.16 -1.81 -3.04
N MET A 139 -13.33 -1.85 -4.09
CA MET A 139 -13.78 -1.53 -5.45
C MET A 139 -14.61 -2.64 -6.09
N TYR A 140 -14.49 -3.90 -5.62
CA TYR A 140 -15.39 -4.97 -6.06
C TYR A 140 -16.81 -4.72 -5.54
N GLN A 141 -16.95 -4.43 -4.25
CA GLN A 141 -18.26 -4.08 -3.68
C GLN A 141 -18.82 -2.79 -4.31
N ALA A 142 -17.97 -1.79 -4.57
CA ALA A 142 -18.39 -0.57 -5.24
C ALA A 142 -18.94 -0.86 -6.65
N TYR A 143 -18.28 -1.73 -7.42
CA TYR A 143 -18.74 -2.15 -8.74
C TYR A 143 -20.06 -2.93 -8.66
N GLU A 144 -20.18 -3.88 -7.75
CA GLU A 144 -21.39 -4.68 -7.56
C GLU A 144 -22.60 -3.84 -7.11
N ALA A 145 -22.37 -2.72 -6.41
CA ALA A 145 -23.40 -1.78 -5.99
C ALA A 145 -23.94 -0.89 -7.13
N LEU A 146 -23.28 -0.90 -8.31
CA LEU A 146 -23.77 -0.11 -9.45
C LEU A 146 -25.08 -0.67 -9.98
N SER A 147 -25.98 0.26 -10.35
CA SER A 147 -27.24 -0.14 -11.01
C SER A 147 -26.95 -0.78 -12.39
N PRO A 148 -27.83 -1.68 -12.89
CA PRO A 148 -27.66 -2.25 -14.22
C PRO A 148 -27.53 -1.19 -15.34
N CYS A 149 -28.17 -0.04 -15.17
CA CYS A 149 -28.06 1.07 -16.11
C CYS A 149 -26.64 1.66 -16.13
N LEU A 150 -26.03 1.86 -14.97
CA LEU A 150 -24.65 2.38 -14.88
C LEU A 150 -23.62 1.34 -15.41
N LEU A 151 -23.82 0.07 -15.12
CA LEU A 151 -22.97 -1.00 -15.65
C LEU A 151 -23.03 -1.08 -17.18
N TYR A 152 -24.23 -0.90 -17.75
CA TYR A 152 -24.42 -0.93 -19.20
C TYR A 152 -23.83 0.30 -19.90
N THR A 153 -23.89 1.47 -19.27
CA THR A 153 -23.42 2.75 -19.86
C THR A 153 -21.95 3.07 -19.54
N SER A 154 -21.33 2.30 -18.62
CA SER A 154 -19.90 2.47 -18.32
C SER A 154 -19.09 1.94 -19.51
N PRO A 155 -18.20 2.76 -20.13
CA PRO A 155 -17.36 2.28 -21.20
C PRO A 155 -16.47 1.14 -20.71
N SER A 156 -16.47 0.04 -21.46
CA SER A 156 -15.53 -1.04 -21.22
C SER A 156 -14.10 -0.52 -21.47
N PRO A 157 -13.09 -0.95 -20.71
CA PRO A 157 -11.68 -0.68 -21.03
C PRO A 157 -11.28 -1.12 -22.44
N ARG A 158 -12.08 -1.99 -23.08
CA ARG A 158 -11.88 -2.42 -24.48
C ARG A 158 -12.47 -1.46 -25.52
N ASP A 159 -13.22 -0.48 -25.07
CA ASP A 159 -13.91 0.50 -25.94
C ASP A 159 -13.12 1.83 -26.00
N LEU A 160 -11.99 1.91 -25.31
CA LEU A 160 -10.99 2.96 -25.35
C LEU A 160 -9.76 2.47 -26.12
#